data_b3d26f93d53350429d0fe94730de8083
#
_entry.id   b3d26f93d53350429d0fe94730de8083
#
_cell.length_a   1.000
_cell.length_b   1.000
_cell.length_c   1.000
_cell.angle_alpha   90.00
_cell.angle_beta   90.00
_cell.angle_gamma   90.00
#
_symmetry.space_group_name_H-M   'P 1'
#
loop_
_entity.id
_entity.type
_entity.pdbx_description
1 polymer ?
#
loop_
_entity_poly.entity_id
_entity_poly.type
_entity_poly.pdbx_seq_one_letter_code
_entity_poly.pdbx_strand_id
1 'polypeptide(L)'
;DEILTKIKALKYKHNKMDNNQIELLLQSEGYAIRQSQCYKVNLETISIIRQAIKENKKIKAIYHDKERTLEPLGLIYGEKVHLIARESAKGVGEFNYVLHKLKNIQLTNEKFDVKNFDLQEFSKKSFGVYFGEIYNVKLKFIPEASEDVLNYNFHPTQKVKQQSDGSVIVTFKASGDKHIMWNLFKWGYAVEILAPQKLKKEYKNYIDEIRKKL
;
A
#
# COMPACT_ATOMS: atom_id res chain seq x y z
N ASP A 1 -2.26 -9.54 -10.57
CA ASP A 1 -2.10 -10.07 -11.93
C ASP A 1 -3.41 -10.54 -12.56
N GLU A 2 -4.32 -11.14 -11.81
CA GLU A 2 -5.61 -11.61 -12.34
C GLU A 2 -6.48 -10.46 -12.87
N ILE A 3 -6.54 -9.33 -12.16
CA ILE A 3 -7.27 -8.13 -12.60
C ILE A 3 -6.66 -7.55 -13.88
N LEU A 4 -5.34 -7.46 -13.96
CA LEU A 4 -4.64 -6.93 -15.14
C LEU A 4 -4.84 -7.87 -16.35
N THR A 5 -4.85 -9.17 -16.12
CA THR A 5 -5.12 -10.19 -17.14
C THR A 5 -6.57 -10.11 -17.61
N LYS A 6 -7.53 -9.94 -16.70
CA LYS A 6 -8.95 -9.72 -17.02
C LYS A 6 -9.16 -8.41 -17.80
N ILE A 7 -8.53 -7.30 -17.37
CA ILE A 7 -8.59 -6.02 -18.09
C ILE A 7 -7.97 -6.13 -19.49
N LYS A 8 -6.84 -6.84 -19.64
CA LYS A 8 -6.21 -7.09 -20.96
C LYS A 8 -7.10 -7.96 -21.85
N ALA A 9 -7.71 -9.01 -21.30
CA ALA A 9 -8.65 -9.86 -22.01
C ALA A 9 -9.91 -9.11 -22.43
N LEU A 10 -10.40 -8.19 -21.59
CA LEU A 10 -11.52 -7.29 -21.90
C LEU A 10 -11.17 -6.32 -23.02
N LYS A 11 -10.00 -5.71 -22.99
CA LYS A 11 -9.52 -4.83 -24.08
C LYS A 11 -9.42 -5.54 -25.44
N TYR A 12 -9.09 -6.82 -25.44
CA TYR A 12 -8.97 -7.61 -26.65
C TYR A 12 -10.32 -8.08 -27.22
N LYS A 13 -11.32 -8.34 -26.35
CA LYS A 13 -12.63 -8.85 -26.73
C LYS A 13 -13.66 -7.77 -27.13
N HIS A 14 -13.49 -6.52 -26.70
CA HIS A 14 -14.58 -5.54 -26.70
C HIS A 14 -14.16 -4.14 -27.17
N ASN A 15 -13.81 -4.03 -28.45
CA ASN A 15 -13.72 -2.71 -29.10
C ASN A 15 -15.09 -1.97 -29.23
N LYS A 16 -16.18 -2.54 -28.69
CA LYS A 16 -17.55 -2.03 -28.82
C LYS A 16 -18.47 -2.31 -27.62
N MET A 17 -17.95 -2.39 -26.39
CA MET A 17 -18.86 -2.46 -25.23
C MET A 17 -19.48 -1.09 -24.95
N ASP A 18 -20.80 -1.05 -24.81
CA ASP A 18 -21.47 0.13 -24.29
C ASP A 18 -21.28 0.26 -22.76
N ASN A 19 -21.58 1.44 -22.21
CA ASN A 19 -21.40 1.70 -20.78
C ASN A 19 -22.21 0.75 -19.89
N ASN A 20 -23.40 0.31 -20.33
CA ASN A 20 -24.25 -0.61 -19.56
C ASN A 20 -23.65 -2.00 -19.48
N GLN A 21 -23.01 -2.49 -20.54
CA GLN A 21 -22.33 -3.78 -20.56
C GLN A 21 -21.09 -3.76 -19.66
N ILE A 22 -20.37 -2.63 -19.60
CA ILE A 22 -19.24 -2.44 -18.68
C ILE A 22 -19.73 -2.45 -17.24
N GLU A 23 -20.83 -1.80 -16.95
CA GLU A 23 -21.41 -1.71 -15.60
C GLU A 23 -21.92 -3.08 -15.12
N LEU A 24 -22.62 -3.84 -15.96
CA LEU A 24 -23.02 -5.21 -15.68
C LEU A 24 -21.84 -6.14 -15.45
N LEU A 25 -20.77 -5.98 -16.22
CA LEU A 25 -19.55 -6.76 -16.03
C LEU A 25 -18.89 -6.42 -14.70
N LEU A 26 -18.76 -5.14 -14.36
CA LEU A 26 -18.23 -4.69 -13.08
C LEU A 26 -19.05 -5.22 -11.90
N GLN A 27 -20.38 -5.22 -12.01
CA GLN A 27 -21.27 -5.82 -11.01
C GLN A 27 -21.09 -7.33 -10.89
N SER A 28 -20.98 -8.06 -12.01
CA SER A 28 -20.80 -9.50 -12.01
C SER A 28 -19.45 -9.97 -11.45
N GLU A 29 -18.41 -9.14 -11.62
CA GLU A 29 -17.06 -9.40 -11.08
C GLU A 29 -16.91 -8.91 -9.62
N GLY A 30 -17.99 -8.50 -8.97
CA GLY A 30 -17.95 -8.08 -7.57
C GLY A 30 -17.37 -6.67 -7.34
N TYR A 31 -17.26 -5.86 -8.38
CA TYR A 31 -16.85 -4.45 -8.28
C TYR A 31 -18.02 -3.52 -7.84
N ALA A 32 -18.93 -4.02 -7.01
CA ALA A 32 -19.77 -3.14 -6.20
C ALA A 32 -18.82 -2.41 -5.22
N ILE A 33 -18.48 -1.18 -5.57
CA ILE A 33 -17.59 -0.35 -4.75
C ILE A 33 -18.31 -0.09 -3.43
N ARG A 34 -17.99 -0.90 -2.43
CA ARG A 34 -18.25 -0.50 -1.05
C ARG A 34 -17.42 0.77 -0.85
N GLN A 35 -18.06 1.89 -0.54
CA GLN A 35 -17.32 3.11 -0.19
C GLN A 35 -16.41 2.76 0.98
N SER A 36 -15.15 2.45 0.68
CA SER A 36 -14.14 2.19 1.70
C SER A 36 -13.79 3.53 2.37
N GLN A 37 -13.51 3.47 3.66
CA GLN A 37 -12.93 4.61 4.36
C GLN A 37 -11.56 4.90 3.74
N CYS A 38 -11.49 5.90 2.87
CA CYS A 38 -10.28 6.31 2.19
C CYS A 38 -10.12 7.82 2.22
N TYR A 39 -8.88 8.27 2.14
CA TYR A 39 -8.59 9.70 2.05
C TYR A 39 -9.03 10.23 0.69
N LYS A 40 -9.76 11.35 0.70
CA LYS A 40 -10.11 12.07 -0.53
C LYS A 40 -8.85 12.60 -1.20
N VAL A 41 -8.75 12.41 -2.49
CA VAL A 41 -7.68 12.95 -3.32
C VAL A 41 -8.32 13.79 -4.43
N ASN A 42 -7.74 14.97 -4.68
CA ASN A 42 -8.17 15.83 -5.77
C ASN A 42 -7.86 15.16 -7.12
N LEU A 43 -8.87 15.06 -7.98
CA LEU A 43 -8.75 14.45 -9.31
C LEU A 43 -7.76 15.21 -10.21
N GLU A 44 -7.67 16.52 -10.08
CA GLU A 44 -6.69 17.34 -10.79
C GLU A 44 -5.28 16.97 -10.40
N THR A 45 -5.01 16.83 -9.09
CA THR A 45 -3.73 16.34 -8.57
C THR A 45 -3.34 14.99 -9.19
N ILE A 46 -4.28 14.04 -9.23
CA ILE A 46 -4.04 12.72 -9.85
C ILE A 46 -3.74 12.88 -11.33
N SER A 47 -4.47 13.74 -12.05
CA SER A 47 -4.29 13.97 -13.48
C SER A 47 -2.90 14.51 -13.79
N ILE A 48 -2.44 15.53 -13.06
CA ILE A 48 -1.10 16.10 -13.23
C ILE A 48 -0.02 15.05 -13.00
N ILE A 49 -0.14 14.27 -11.93
CA ILE A 49 0.85 13.24 -11.60
C ILE A 49 0.86 12.12 -12.65
N ARG A 50 -0.31 11.66 -13.11
CA ARG A 50 -0.41 10.67 -14.19
C ARG A 50 0.24 11.16 -15.47
N GLN A 51 0.04 12.43 -15.82
CA GLN A 51 0.70 13.04 -16.96
C GLN A 51 2.22 13.08 -16.76
N ALA A 52 2.70 13.50 -15.58
CA ALA A 52 4.12 13.53 -15.25
C ALA A 52 4.78 12.16 -15.37
N ILE A 53 4.14 11.10 -14.84
CA ILE A 53 4.61 9.71 -14.97
C ILE A 53 4.66 9.27 -16.44
N LYS A 54 3.59 9.54 -17.22
CA LYS A 54 3.50 9.15 -18.63
C LYS A 54 4.55 9.82 -19.51
N GLU A 55 4.85 11.08 -19.22
CA GLU A 55 5.78 11.90 -20.01
C GLU A 55 7.20 11.91 -19.45
N ASN A 56 7.46 11.20 -18.33
CA ASN A 56 8.72 11.21 -17.59
C ASN A 56 9.18 12.63 -17.24
N LYS A 57 8.25 13.47 -16.81
CA LYS A 57 8.49 14.86 -16.39
C LYS A 57 8.53 15.01 -14.90
N LYS A 58 9.41 15.88 -14.41
CA LYS A 58 9.47 16.26 -13.01
C LYS A 58 8.25 17.11 -12.63
N ILE A 59 7.91 17.07 -11.34
CA ILE A 59 6.91 17.96 -10.74
C ILE A 59 7.55 18.78 -9.63
N LYS A 60 7.05 19.99 -9.44
CA LYS A 60 7.27 20.78 -8.22
C LYS A 60 6.05 20.67 -7.34
N ALA A 61 6.25 20.51 -6.04
CA ALA A 61 5.17 20.41 -5.07
C ALA A 61 5.64 20.86 -3.70
N ILE A 62 4.69 21.25 -2.84
CA ILE A 62 4.96 21.52 -1.41
C ILE A 62 4.59 20.26 -0.63
N TYR A 63 5.52 19.75 0.18
CA TYR A 63 5.31 18.62 1.08
C TYR A 63 5.90 18.91 2.46
N HIS A 64 5.03 18.88 3.51
CA HIS A 64 5.42 19.33 4.87
C HIS A 64 6.06 20.73 4.86
N ASP A 65 5.40 21.69 4.20
CA ASP A 65 5.76 23.10 4.07
C ASP A 65 7.15 23.37 3.46
N LYS A 66 7.68 22.38 2.72
CA LYS A 66 8.93 22.51 1.96
C LYS A 66 8.68 22.24 0.48
N GLU A 67 9.25 23.09 -0.35
CA GLU A 67 9.27 22.85 -1.81
C GLU A 67 10.10 21.61 -2.14
N ARG A 68 9.59 20.82 -3.06
CA ARG A 68 10.21 19.58 -3.55
C ARG A 68 10.16 19.55 -5.07
N THR A 69 11.25 19.13 -5.67
CA THR A 69 11.28 18.72 -7.07
C THR A 69 11.36 17.21 -7.10
N LEU A 70 10.30 16.60 -7.63
CA LEU A 70 10.11 15.15 -7.60
C LEU A 70 10.12 14.57 -9.01
N GLU A 71 10.65 13.37 -9.14
CA GLU A 71 10.64 12.52 -10.32
C GLU A 71 9.59 11.41 -10.11
N PRO A 72 8.35 11.59 -10.58
CA PRO A 72 7.25 10.67 -10.32
C PRO A 72 7.47 9.33 -11.01
N LEU A 73 7.45 8.23 -10.26
CA LEU A 73 7.68 6.87 -10.75
C LEU A 73 6.41 6.02 -10.80
N GLY A 74 5.46 6.24 -9.88
CA GLY A 74 4.23 5.48 -9.85
C GLY A 74 3.31 5.86 -8.70
N LEU A 75 2.06 5.39 -8.76
CA LEU A 75 1.06 5.56 -7.71
C LEU A 75 0.73 4.21 -7.08
N ILE A 76 0.71 4.16 -5.75
CA ILE A 76 0.22 3.01 -4.98
C ILE A 76 -1.08 3.41 -4.32
N TYR A 77 -2.15 2.62 -4.60
CA TYR A 77 -3.48 2.84 -4.06
C TYR A 77 -3.71 1.92 -2.86
N GLY A 78 -4.35 2.46 -1.83
CA GLY A 78 -4.77 1.79 -0.62
C GLY A 78 -5.69 2.72 0.17
N GLU A 79 -5.72 2.62 1.49
CA GLU A 79 -6.42 3.58 2.36
C GLU A 79 -6.01 5.02 2.04
N LYS A 80 -4.73 5.23 1.78
CA LYS A 80 -4.14 6.47 1.25
C LYS A 80 -3.56 6.20 -0.13
N VAL A 81 -3.60 7.20 -0.99
CA VAL A 81 -2.87 7.15 -2.25
C VAL A 81 -1.46 7.71 -2.02
N HIS A 82 -0.46 7.00 -2.52
CA HIS A 82 0.94 7.34 -2.37
C HIS A 82 1.59 7.52 -3.73
N LEU A 83 2.35 8.60 -3.85
CA LEU A 83 3.25 8.82 -4.97
C LEU A 83 4.63 8.25 -4.60
N ILE A 84 5.14 7.37 -5.42
CA ILE A 84 6.54 6.94 -5.38
C ILE A 84 7.32 7.84 -6.32
N ALA A 85 8.35 8.49 -5.79
CA ALA A 85 9.17 9.43 -6.56
C ALA A 85 10.61 9.45 -6.05
N ARG A 86 11.55 9.81 -6.95
CA ARG A 86 12.90 10.21 -6.55
C ARG A 86 12.91 11.70 -6.24
N GLU A 87 13.81 12.09 -5.36
CA GLU A 87 14.04 13.49 -5.01
C GLU A 87 15.55 13.74 -4.97
N SER A 88 16.08 14.49 -5.93
CA SER A 88 17.52 14.73 -6.06
C SER A 88 18.15 15.33 -4.79
N ALA A 89 17.39 16.15 -4.06
CA ALA A 89 17.85 16.75 -2.82
C ALA A 89 18.03 15.75 -1.66
N LYS A 90 17.43 14.56 -1.74
CA LYS A 90 17.53 13.50 -0.72
C LYS A 90 18.57 12.41 -1.04
N GLY A 91 19.23 12.52 -2.19
CA GLY A 91 20.19 11.52 -2.65
C GLY A 91 19.55 10.37 -3.42
N VAL A 92 20.25 9.23 -3.47
CA VAL A 92 19.84 8.06 -4.26
C VAL A 92 18.73 7.30 -3.55
N GLY A 93 17.67 6.95 -4.29
CA GLY A 93 16.56 6.10 -3.81
C GLY A 93 15.18 6.65 -4.13
N GLU A 94 14.22 5.79 -3.93
CA GLU A 94 12.81 6.08 -4.10
C GLU A 94 12.17 6.41 -2.75
N PHE A 95 11.35 7.46 -2.73
CA PHE A 95 10.66 7.94 -1.53
C PHE A 95 9.16 7.88 -1.74
N ASN A 96 8.45 7.78 -0.62
CA ASN A 96 7.01 7.67 -0.59
C ASN A 96 6.38 8.97 -0.09
N TYR A 97 5.51 9.56 -0.91
CA TYR A 97 4.79 10.80 -0.62
C TYR A 97 3.30 10.54 -0.52
N VAL A 98 2.71 10.85 0.62
CA VAL A 98 1.25 10.77 0.82
C VAL A 98 0.56 11.81 -0.05
N LEU A 99 -0.27 11.39 -1.00
CA LEU A 99 -0.77 12.25 -2.06
C LEU A 99 -1.59 13.44 -1.55
N HIS A 100 -2.50 13.23 -0.58
CA HIS A 100 -3.31 14.32 -0.03
C HIS A 100 -2.52 15.36 0.79
N LYS A 101 -1.23 15.10 1.08
CA LYS A 101 -0.32 16.05 1.73
C LYS A 101 0.53 16.85 0.74
N LEU A 102 0.50 16.49 -0.54
CA LEU A 102 1.13 17.27 -1.59
C LEU A 102 0.23 18.45 -1.96
N LYS A 103 0.80 19.65 -1.94
CA LYS A 103 0.12 20.91 -2.27
C LYS A 103 0.81 21.59 -3.45
N ASN A 104 0.09 22.43 -4.18
CA ASN A 104 0.63 23.28 -5.26
C ASN A 104 1.45 22.50 -6.28
N ILE A 105 0.89 21.37 -6.76
CA ILE A 105 1.57 20.50 -7.71
C ILE A 105 1.60 21.14 -9.08
N GLN A 106 2.79 21.27 -9.65
CA GLN A 106 3.01 21.85 -10.97
C GLN A 106 3.87 20.90 -11.81
N LEU A 107 3.41 20.62 -13.03
CA LEU A 107 4.21 19.90 -14.03
C LEU A 107 5.34 20.80 -14.52
N THR A 108 6.55 20.27 -14.62
CA THR A 108 7.68 21.00 -15.20
C THR A 108 7.95 20.54 -16.63
N ASN A 109 8.81 21.27 -17.35
CA ASN A 109 9.30 20.83 -18.65
C ASN A 109 10.55 19.94 -18.56
N GLU A 110 11.12 19.76 -17.35
CA GLU A 110 12.28 18.92 -17.14
C GLU A 110 11.92 17.44 -17.20
N LYS A 111 12.63 16.69 -18.04
CA LYS A 111 12.51 15.23 -18.09
C LYS A 111 13.49 14.57 -17.14
N PHE A 112 13.18 13.34 -16.75
CA PHE A 112 14.06 12.49 -15.95
C PHE A 112 14.10 11.08 -16.55
N ASP A 113 15.10 10.29 -16.13
CA ASP A 113 15.29 8.92 -16.60
C ASP A 113 14.74 7.92 -15.57
N VAL A 114 13.83 7.05 -16.00
CA VAL A 114 13.15 6.05 -15.15
C VAL A 114 14.03 4.82 -14.87
N LYS A 115 15.33 4.84 -15.23
CA LYS A 115 16.23 3.68 -15.12
C LYS A 115 15.94 2.76 -13.94
N ASN A 116 15.78 1.47 -14.23
CA ASN A 116 15.76 0.36 -13.30
C ASN A 116 14.70 0.44 -12.17
N PHE A 117 13.53 1.02 -12.43
CA PHE A 117 12.44 1.05 -11.45
C PHE A 117 11.28 0.14 -11.87
N ASP A 118 10.93 -0.81 -11.00
CA ASP A 118 9.74 -1.64 -11.09
C ASP A 118 8.84 -1.37 -9.88
N LEU A 119 7.66 -0.81 -10.14
CA LEU A 119 6.69 -0.47 -9.10
C LEU A 119 6.14 -1.70 -8.37
N GLN A 120 6.02 -2.84 -9.07
CA GLN A 120 5.53 -4.08 -8.45
C GLN A 120 6.58 -4.65 -7.49
N GLU A 121 7.83 -4.75 -7.94
CA GLU A 121 8.93 -5.19 -7.08
C GLU A 121 9.14 -4.22 -5.90
N PHE A 122 9.01 -2.93 -6.13
CA PHE A 122 9.07 -1.93 -5.06
C PHE A 122 7.95 -2.14 -4.03
N SER A 123 6.71 -2.36 -4.47
CA SER A 123 5.57 -2.55 -3.57
C SER A 123 5.64 -3.84 -2.75
N LYS A 124 6.27 -4.90 -3.26
CA LYS A 124 6.44 -6.17 -2.54
C LYS A 124 7.40 -6.10 -1.35
N LYS A 125 8.26 -5.08 -1.28
CA LYS A 125 9.29 -4.95 -0.22
C LYS A 125 8.73 -4.42 1.10
N SER A 126 7.52 -3.87 1.12
CA SER A 126 6.95 -3.23 2.30
C SER A 126 5.61 -3.81 2.70
N PHE A 127 5.29 -3.75 3.98
CA PHE A 127 3.93 -3.96 4.46
C PHE A 127 3.15 -2.65 4.28
N GLY A 128 2.32 -2.61 3.24
CA GLY A 128 1.64 -1.39 2.82
C GLY A 128 2.61 -0.40 2.15
N VAL A 129 2.63 0.83 2.62
CA VAL A 129 3.32 1.96 1.96
C VAL A 129 4.47 2.55 2.79
N TYR A 130 4.78 1.97 3.92
CA TYR A 130 5.87 2.41 4.78
C TYR A 130 7.12 1.57 4.53
N PHE A 131 8.21 2.24 4.21
CA PHE A 131 9.51 1.65 3.96
C PHE A 131 10.44 1.91 5.16
N GLY A 132 11.35 0.98 5.41
CA GLY A 132 12.30 1.06 6.51
C GLY A 132 13.07 -0.24 6.64
N GLU A 133 13.53 -0.53 7.83
CA GLU A 133 14.18 -1.80 8.17
C GLU A 133 13.24 -2.98 7.87
N ILE A 134 13.77 -4.01 7.21
CA ILE A 134 13.00 -5.23 6.91
C ILE A 134 13.06 -6.15 8.11
N TYR A 135 11.91 -6.53 8.62
CA TYR A 135 11.76 -7.46 9.73
C TYR A 135 11.33 -8.84 9.26
N ASN A 136 11.80 -9.86 9.97
CA ASN A 136 11.16 -11.17 9.96
C ASN A 136 10.03 -11.14 10.99
N VAL A 137 8.82 -10.92 10.54
CA VAL A 137 7.63 -10.86 11.40
C VAL A 137 7.15 -12.29 11.66
N LYS A 138 6.85 -12.59 12.93
CA LYS A 138 6.24 -13.86 13.35
C LYS A 138 5.11 -13.56 14.32
N LEU A 139 3.92 -13.96 13.93
CA LEU A 139 2.67 -13.76 14.66
C LEU A 139 2.10 -15.11 15.06
N LYS A 140 1.49 -15.20 16.23
CA LYS A 140 0.69 -16.34 16.67
C LYS A 140 -0.76 -15.87 16.84
N PHE A 141 -1.68 -16.62 16.29
CA PHE A 141 -3.12 -16.40 16.44
C PHE A 141 -3.76 -17.54 17.23
N ILE A 142 -4.74 -17.19 18.07
CA ILE A 142 -5.50 -18.16 18.85
C ILE A 142 -6.34 -19.07 17.94
N PRO A 143 -6.76 -20.27 18.43
CA PRO A 143 -7.53 -21.21 17.62
C PRO A 143 -8.84 -20.64 17.06
N GLU A 144 -9.52 -19.77 17.80
CA GLU A 144 -10.79 -19.17 17.42
C GLU A 144 -10.69 -18.26 16.19
N ALA A 145 -9.50 -17.70 15.93
CA ALA A 145 -9.23 -16.88 14.76
C ALA A 145 -8.64 -17.67 13.58
N SER A 146 -8.43 -18.96 13.74
CA SER A 146 -7.66 -19.77 12.76
C SER A 146 -8.27 -19.77 11.37
N GLU A 147 -9.59 -19.89 11.26
CA GLU A 147 -10.30 -19.91 9.97
C GLU A 147 -10.09 -18.61 9.20
N ASP A 148 -10.27 -17.48 9.86
CA ASP A 148 -10.06 -16.15 9.25
C ASP A 148 -8.61 -15.95 8.84
N VAL A 149 -7.66 -16.35 9.70
CA VAL A 149 -6.22 -16.20 9.44
C VAL A 149 -5.76 -17.04 8.27
N LEU A 150 -6.26 -18.27 8.13
CA LEU A 150 -5.93 -19.16 7.02
C LEU A 150 -6.40 -18.60 5.67
N ASN A 151 -7.49 -17.84 5.67
CA ASN A 151 -8.05 -17.18 4.48
C ASN A 151 -7.57 -15.74 4.28
N TYR A 152 -6.71 -15.22 5.19
CA TYR A 152 -6.23 -13.83 5.12
C TYR A 152 -4.83 -13.73 4.54
N ASN A 153 -4.65 -12.82 3.60
CA ASN A 153 -3.35 -12.53 3.03
C ASN A 153 -2.74 -11.29 3.71
N PHE A 154 -1.83 -11.51 4.65
CA PHE A 154 -1.09 -10.44 5.33
C PHE A 154 -0.03 -9.82 4.43
N HIS A 155 0.71 -10.66 3.70
CA HIS A 155 1.84 -10.22 2.87
C HIS A 155 2.16 -11.25 1.79
N PRO A 156 2.60 -10.84 0.57
CA PRO A 156 2.95 -11.78 -0.50
C PRO A 156 4.03 -12.82 -0.14
N THR A 157 4.89 -12.53 0.84
CA THR A 157 5.93 -13.46 1.31
C THR A 157 5.50 -14.31 2.49
N GLN A 158 4.22 -14.30 2.87
CA GLN A 158 3.77 -15.02 4.06
C GLN A 158 3.89 -16.53 3.93
N LYS A 159 4.19 -17.14 5.07
CA LYS A 159 4.04 -18.59 5.29
C LYS A 159 3.12 -18.78 6.49
N VAL A 160 2.12 -19.63 6.33
CA VAL A 160 1.12 -19.91 7.36
C VAL A 160 1.28 -21.36 7.79
N LYS A 161 1.28 -21.61 9.11
CA LYS A 161 1.39 -22.94 9.68
C LYS A 161 0.41 -23.11 10.84
N GLN A 162 -0.56 -24.00 10.68
CA GLN A 162 -1.44 -24.40 11.77
C GLN A 162 -0.68 -25.33 12.73
N GLN A 163 -0.94 -25.15 14.03
CA GLN A 163 -0.33 -25.95 15.11
C GLN A 163 -1.31 -27.02 15.59
N SER A 164 -0.80 -28.00 16.34
CA SER A 164 -1.61 -29.08 16.91
C SER A 164 -2.65 -28.60 17.94
N ASP A 165 -2.41 -27.43 18.56
CA ASP A 165 -3.35 -26.79 19.49
C ASP A 165 -4.43 -25.95 18.79
N GLY A 166 -4.50 -26.01 17.45
CA GLY A 166 -5.42 -25.22 16.64
C GLY A 166 -4.97 -23.79 16.37
N SER A 167 -3.93 -23.30 17.06
CA SER A 167 -3.38 -21.96 16.79
C SER A 167 -2.70 -21.88 15.44
N VAL A 168 -2.52 -20.67 14.91
CA VAL A 168 -1.88 -20.43 13.61
C VAL A 168 -0.67 -19.53 13.76
N ILE A 169 0.45 -19.95 13.20
CA ILE A 169 1.66 -19.14 13.08
C ILE A 169 1.72 -18.56 11.67
N VAL A 170 1.82 -17.23 11.57
CA VAL A 170 2.07 -16.51 10.33
C VAL A 170 3.44 -15.88 10.39
N THR A 171 4.25 -16.10 9.34
CA THR A 171 5.57 -15.50 9.20
C THR A 171 5.70 -14.80 7.85
N PHE A 172 6.28 -13.62 7.81
CA PHE A 172 6.57 -12.90 6.57
C PHE A 172 7.75 -11.94 6.76
N LYS A 173 8.29 -11.47 5.64
CA LYS A 173 9.37 -10.45 5.62
C LYS A 173 8.80 -9.15 5.08
N ALA A 174 8.80 -8.09 5.89
CA ALA A 174 8.32 -6.78 5.48
C ALA A 174 8.97 -5.65 6.27
N SER A 175 9.00 -4.46 5.68
CA SER A 175 9.21 -3.19 6.37
C SER A 175 7.87 -2.53 6.71
N GLY A 176 7.87 -1.46 7.52
CA GLY A 176 6.66 -0.70 7.81
C GLY A 176 5.97 -1.11 9.11
N ASP A 177 6.72 -1.07 10.21
CA ASP A 177 6.29 -1.39 11.57
C ASP A 177 4.95 -0.76 11.97
N LYS A 178 4.76 0.54 11.71
CA LYS A 178 3.49 1.23 11.99
C LYS A 178 2.29 0.63 11.27
N HIS A 179 2.46 0.26 10.00
CA HIS A 179 1.37 -0.32 9.23
C HIS A 179 1.06 -1.74 9.69
N ILE A 180 2.10 -2.50 10.03
CA ILE A 180 1.95 -3.83 10.64
C ILE A 180 1.15 -3.69 11.94
N MET A 181 1.54 -2.78 12.84
CA MET A 181 0.83 -2.54 14.10
C MET A 181 -0.65 -2.18 13.86
N TRP A 182 -0.94 -1.24 12.97
CA TRP A 182 -2.34 -0.86 12.67
C TRP A 182 -3.16 -2.01 12.10
N ASN A 183 -2.56 -2.85 11.27
CA ASN A 183 -3.23 -4.05 10.78
C ASN A 183 -3.55 -5.03 11.91
N LEU A 184 -2.62 -5.18 12.87
CA LEU A 184 -2.80 -6.09 14.01
C LEU A 184 -3.92 -5.65 14.96
N PHE A 185 -4.26 -4.35 15.02
CA PHE A 185 -5.42 -3.90 15.83
C PHE A 185 -6.74 -4.52 15.39
N LYS A 186 -6.90 -4.89 14.12
CA LYS A 186 -8.10 -5.56 13.63
C LYS A 186 -8.31 -6.93 14.29
N TRP A 187 -7.23 -7.56 14.73
CA TRP A 187 -7.22 -8.89 15.34
C TRP A 187 -7.36 -8.83 16.86
N GLY A 188 -7.24 -7.62 17.46
CA GLY A 188 -7.44 -7.41 18.90
C GLY A 188 -6.60 -8.36 19.74
N TYR A 189 -7.25 -9.05 20.68
CA TYR A 189 -6.60 -10.02 21.57
C TYR A 189 -6.24 -11.35 20.88
N ALA A 190 -6.73 -11.57 19.66
CA ALA A 190 -6.53 -12.83 18.95
C ALA A 190 -5.10 -13.00 18.41
N VAL A 191 -4.26 -11.97 18.44
CA VAL A 191 -2.90 -12.00 17.90
C VAL A 191 -1.84 -11.73 18.95
N GLU A 192 -0.77 -12.54 18.93
CA GLU A 192 0.46 -12.30 19.66
C GLU A 192 1.62 -12.08 18.71
N ILE A 193 2.43 -11.02 18.95
CA ILE A 193 3.67 -10.76 18.21
C ILE A 193 4.79 -11.59 18.87
N LEU A 194 5.29 -12.61 18.15
CA LEU A 194 6.41 -13.43 18.61
C LEU A 194 7.76 -12.81 18.22
N ALA A 195 7.84 -12.18 17.05
CA ALA A 195 9.03 -11.50 16.55
C ALA A 195 8.65 -10.40 15.53
N PRO A 196 9.49 -9.35 15.40
CA PRO A 196 10.68 -9.03 16.18
C PRO A 196 10.32 -8.39 17.54
N GLN A 197 11.23 -8.46 18.51
CA GLN A 197 11.01 -7.87 19.83
C GLN A 197 10.80 -6.35 19.79
N LYS A 198 11.44 -5.66 18.85
CA LYS A 198 11.22 -4.22 18.61
C LYS A 198 9.76 -3.93 18.32
N LEU A 199 9.16 -4.65 17.37
CA LEU A 199 7.75 -4.48 16.99
C LEU A 199 6.82 -4.78 18.18
N LYS A 200 7.11 -5.85 18.95
CA LYS A 200 6.33 -6.21 20.15
C LYS A 200 6.37 -5.08 21.20
N LYS A 201 7.53 -4.48 21.43
CA LYS A 201 7.70 -3.36 22.37
C LYS A 201 6.94 -2.11 21.91
N GLU A 202 7.06 -1.75 20.63
CA GLU A 202 6.36 -0.60 20.06
C GLU A 202 4.86 -0.78 20.09
N TYR A 203 4.35 -1.98 19.77
CA TYR A 203 2.92 -2.32 19.86
C TYR A 203 2.40 -2.21 21.28
N LYS A 204 3.15 -2.72 22.28
CA LYS A 204 2.81 -2.58 23.69
C LYS A 204 2.72 -1.11 24.11
N ASN A 205 3.75 -0.32 23.79
CA ASN A 205 3.76 1.12 24.09
C ASN A 205 2.54 1.83 23.49
N TYR A 206 2.16 1.47 22.28
CA TYR A 206 1.00 2.07 21.60
C TYR A 206 -0.32 1.69 22.29
N ILE A 207 -0.46 0.45 22.76
CA ILE A 207 -1.62 0.02 23.57
C ILE A 207 -1.66 0.77 24.90
N ASP A 208 -0.52 0.93 25.56
CA ASP A 208 -0.41 1.67 26.82
C ASP A 208 -0.82 3.14 26.67
N GLU A 209 -0.46 3.78 25.52
CA GLU A 209 -0.92 5.14 25.22
C GLU A 209 -2.43 5.23 24.96
N ILE A 210 -3.03 4.22 24.34
CA ILE A 210 -4.49 4.14 24.18
C ILE A 210 -5.15 4.00 25.56
N ARG A 211 -4.63 3.12 26.40
CA ARG A 211 -5.17 2.85 27.74
C ARG A 211 -5.18 4.09 28.64
N LYS A 212 -4.19 4.98 28.50
CA LYS A 212 -4.15 6.25 29.25
C LYS A 212 -5.25 7.23 28.85
N LYS A 213 -5.89 7.04 27.70
CA LYS A 213 -6.94 7.93 27.18
C LYS A 213 -8.36 7.39 27.39
N LEU A 214 -8.48 6.17 27.91
CA LEU A 214 -9.73 5.55 28.34
C LEU A 214 -9.95 5.73 29.84
#